data_92e103a4fd6688baf46efb0c7c221dce
#
_entry.id   92e103a4fd6688baf46efb0c7c221dce
#
_cell.length_a   1.000
_cell.length_b   1.000
_cell.length_c   1.000
_cell.angle_alpha   90.00
_cell.angle_beta   90.00
_cell.angle_gamma   90.00
#
_symmetry.space_group_name_H-M   'P 1'
#
loop_
_entity.id
_entity.type
_entity.pdbx_description
1 polymer ?
#
loop_
_entity_poly.entity_id
_entity_poly.type
_entity_poly.pdbx_seq_one_letter_code
_entity_poly.pdbx_strand_id
1 'polypeptide(L)'
;GECWDSLYTIHDYYASGVDSFFAFPVAQGSGYISKILGNDVEKKGESLGNVINLLQRELGEYVMTPFLGNHDTPRIINSLGASSPTNAKMACGLLSILNGSIFVYYGDEIGMAGTGNDPNKRLGMFWDKKMNITLCPPGTTVADYPFPSVQEQEGNPLSILNYYRAALALRHQFPQIA
;
A
#
# COMPACT_ATOMS: atom_id res chain seq x y z
N GLY A 1 -11.67 11.45 4.73
CA GLY A 1 -12.62 10.62 5.51
C GLY A 1 -12.26 9.14 5.50
N GLU A 2 -12.80 8.40 6.44
CA GLU A 2 -12.67 6.95 6.52
C GLU A 2 -14.06 6.31 6.44
N CYS A 3 -14.25 5.47 5.44
CA CYS A 3 -15.45 4.64 5.25
C CYS A 3 -14.98 3.27 4.78
N TRP A 4 -14.90 2.31 5.71
CA TRP A 4 -14.44 0.96 5.42
C TRP A 4 -15.57 0.13 4.82
N ASP A 5 -15.88 0.38 3.57
CA ASP A 5 -17.00 -0.24 2.86
C ASP A 5 -16.72 -0.34 1.35
N SER A 6 -17.75 -0.67 0.59
CA SER A 6 -17.73 -0.73 -0.86
C SER A 6 -17.51 0.65 -1.50
N LEU A 7 -17.10 0.67 -2.78
CA LEU A 7 -16.99 1.94 -3.53
C LEU A 7 -18.30 2.69 -3.60
N TYR A 8 -19.44 2.00 -3.67
CA TYR A 8 -20.77 2.62 -3.72
C TYR A 8 -21.08 3.36 -2.42
N THR A 9 -20.83 2.72 -1.27
CA THR A 9 -21.04 3.36 0.03
C THR A 9 -20.10 4.56 0.21
N ILE A 10 -18.82 4.43 -0.18
CA ILE A 10 -17.85 5.53 -0.16
C ILE A 10 -18.33 6.69 -1.06
N HIS A 11 -18.81 6.39 -2.27
CA HIS A 11 -19.37 7.37 -3.20
C HIS A 11 -20.49 8.19 -2.54
N ASP A 12 -21.45 7.52 -1.91
CA ASP A 12 -22.60 8.18 -1.28
C ASP A 12 -22.18 9.16 -0.16
N TYR A 13 -21.08 8.85 0.56
CA TYR A 13 -20.56 9.72 1.60
C TYR A 13 -19.90 11.01 1.10
N TYR A 14 -19.50 11.10 -0.18
CA TYR A 14 -18.98 12.36 -0.72
C TYR A 14 -20.02 13.49 -0.69
N ALA A 15 -21.32 13.18 -0.72
CA ALA A 15 -22.40 14.14 -0.54
C ALA A 15 -22.34 14.87 0.84
N SER A 16 -21.62 14.35 1.81
CA SER A 16 -21.40 14.99 3.12
C SER A 16 -20.46 16.21 3.09
N GLY A 17 -19.79 16.46 1.97
CA GLY A 17 -18.83 17.56 1.81
C GLY A 17 -17.41 17.24 2.28
N VAL A 18 -17.08 15.97 2.51
CA VAL A 18 -15.71 15.52 2.77
C VAL A 18 -14.92 15.51 1.45
N ASP A 19 -13.73 16.11 1.45
CA ASP A 19 -12.94 16.32 0.23
C ASP A 19 -12.41 15.01 -0.37
N SER A 20 -12.06 14.02 0.47
CA SER A 20 -11.56 12.72 -0.01
C SER A 20 -11.83 11.60 0.98
N PHE A 21 -11.95 10.38 0.47
CA PHE A 21 -12.07 9.16 1.27
C PHE A 21 -10.97 8.16 0.93
N PHE A 22 -10.54 7.41 1.96
CA PHE A 22 -9.68 6.25 1.75
C PHE A 22 -10.40 5.18 0.92
N ALA A 23 -9.75 4.76 -0.17
CA ALA A 23 -10.27 3.74 -1.07
C ALA A 23 -10.01 2.33 -0.52
N PHE A 24 -10.71 1.93 0.53
CA PHE A 24 -10.55 0.62 1.19
C PHE A 24 -10.61 -0.58 0.23
N PRO A 25 -11.46 -0.60 -0.81
CA PRO A 25 -11.45 -1.71 -1.78
C PRO A 25 -10.14 -1.88 -2.55
N VAL A 26 -9.26 -0.87 -2.59
CA VAL A 26 -7.92 -0.98 -3.20
C VAL A 26 -6.96 -1.70 -2.27
N ALA A 27 -7.07 -1.43 -0.97
CA ALA A 27 -6.18 -1.89 0.09
C ALA A 27 -6.44 -3.33 0.55
N GLN A 28 -5.60 -3.81 1.46
CA GLN A 28 -5.71 -5.06 2.19
C GLN A 28 -5.47 -6.34 1.37
N GLY A 29 -5.44 -7.48 2.07
CA GLY A 29 -5.26 -8.80 1.46
C GLY A 29 -6.39 -9.24 0.53
N SER A 30 -7.60 -8.69 0.71
CA SER A 30 -8.76 -8.89 -0.17
C SER A 30 -8.98 -7.74 -1.17
N GLY A 31 -8.13 -6.72 -1.15
CA GLY A 31 -8.23 -5.56 -2.03
C GLY A 31 -7.84 -5.85 -3.47
N TYR A 32 -8.14 -4.92 -4.34
CA TYR A 32 -7.92 -5.08 -5.79
C TYR A 32 -6.45 -5.35 -6.12
N ILE A 33 -5.50 -4.62 -5.51
CA ILE A 33 -4.08 -4.80 -5.79
C ILE A 33 -3.61 -6.20 -5.36
N SER A 34 -3.97 -6.65 -4.17
CA SER A 34 -3.59 -7.99 -3.70
C SER A 34 -4.17 -9.09 -4.57
N LYS A 35 -5.43 -8.94 -5.02
CA LYS A 35 -6.06 -9.89 -5.94
C LYS A 35 -5.33 -9.94 -7.28
N ILE A 36 -5.03 -8.78 -7.89
CA ILE A 36 -4.32 -8.71 -9.17
C ILE A 36 -2.94 -9.36 -9.07
N LEU A 37 -2.22 -9.16 -7.97
CA LEU A 37 -0.89 -9.74 -7.75
C LEU A 37 -0.93 -11.21 -7.31
N GLY A 38 -2.07 -11.70 -6.83
CA GLY A 38 -2.28 -13.08 -6.41
C GLY A 38 -2.00 -14.08 -7.53
N ASN A 39 -1.75 -15.34 -7.16
CA ASN A 39 -1.43 -16.40 -8.12
C ASN A 39 -2.65 -16.92 -8.89
N ASP A 40 -3.86 -16.69 -8.37
CA ASP A 40 -5.11 -17.26 -8.91
C ASP A 40 -5.76 -16.37 -9.97
N VAL A 41 -5.14 -15.25 -10.34
CA VAL A 41 -5.68 -14.33 -11.35
C VAL A 41 -5.00 -14.57 -12.68
N GLU A 42 -5.76 -15.15 -13.60
CA GLU A 42 -5.42 -15.14 -15.02
C GLU A 42 -5.63 -13.72 -15.59
N LYS A 43 -4.86 -13.35 -16.62
CA LYS A 43 -5.02 -12.06 -17.32
C LYS A 43 -4.93 -10.83 -16.38
N LYS A 44 -3.86 -10.76 -15.62
CA LYS A 44 -3.64 -9.67 -14.64
C LYS A 44 -3.78 -8.26 -15.24
N GLY A 45 -3.33 -8.05 -16.47
CA GLY A 45 -3.47 -6.75 -17.16
C GLY A 45 -4.91 -6.38 -17.46
N GLU A 46 -5.74 -7.33 -17.87
CA GLU A 46 -7.19 -7.12 -18.07
C GLU A 46 -7.87 -6.80 -16.74
N SER A 47 -7.53 -7.54 -15.69
CA SER A 47 -8.05 -7.31 -14.34
C SER A 47 -7.68 -5.91 -13.83
N LEU A 48 -6.46 -5.45 -14.06
CA LEU A 48 -6.02 -4.10 -13.71
C LEU A 48 -6.82 -3.05 -14.49
N GLY A 49 -6.99 -3.21 -15.79
CA GLY A 49 -7.79 -2.30 -16.62
C GLY A 49 -9.24 -2.20 -16.13
N ASN A 50 -9.84 -3.32 -15.75
CA ASN A 50 -11.20 -3.35 -15.20
C ASN A 50 -11.29 -2.62 -13.86
N VAL A 51 -10.28 -2.75 -12.99
CA VAL A 51 -10.23 -2.01 -11.71
C VAL A 51 -10.08 -0.52 -11.94
N ILE A 52 -9.19 -0.08 -12.83
CA ILE A 52 -9.01 1.34 -13.15
C ILE A 52 -10.32 1.93 -13.70
N ASN A 53 -10.97 1.24 -14.64
CA ASN A 53 -12.26 1.69 -15.18
C ASN A 53 -13.36 1.73 -14.11
N LEU A 54 -13.37 0.78 -13.19
CA LEU A 54 -14.32 0.77 -12.07
C LEU A 54 -14.11 1.99 -11.15
N LEU A 55 -12.88 2.23 -10.73
CA LEU A 55 -12.52 3.36 -9.87
C LEU A 55 -12.85 4.69 -10.54
N GLN A 56 -12.54 4.83 -11.83
CA GLN A 56 -12.85 6.02 -12.61
C GLN A 56 -14.37 6.25 -12.73
N ARG A 57 -15.15 5.21 -12.96
CA ARG A 57 -16.61 5.31 -13.07
C ARG A 57 -17.27 5.67 -11.75
N GLU A 58 -16.84 5.07 -10.65
CA GLU A 58 -17.50 5.23 -9.34
C GLU A 58 -17.00 6.49 -8.58
N LEU A 59 -15.74 6.85 -8.74
CA LEU A 59 -15.10 7.90 -7.95
C LEU A 59 -14.36 8.96 -8.79
N GLY A 60 -14.47 8.92 -10.13
CA GLY A 60 -13.68 9.80 -11.02
C GLY A 60 -13.98 11.30 -10.90
N GLU A 61 -15.11 11.67 -10.30
CA GLU A 61 -15.49 13.05 -10.01
C GLU A 61 -14.92 13.55 -8.66
N TYR A 62 -14.35 12.65 -7.86
CA TYR A 62 -13.88 12.92 -6.50
C TYR A 62 -12.39 12.67 -6.35
N VAL A 63 -11.81 13.27 -5.32
CA VAL A 63 -10.42 12.96 -4.93
C VAL A 63 -10.41 11.68 -4.12
N MET A 64 -10.06 10.58 -4.77
CA MET A 64 -9.85 9.29 -4.12
C MET A 64 -8.51 9.27 -3.38
N THR A 65 -8.45 8.52 -2.27
CA THR A 65 -7.20 8.31 -1.53
C THR A 65 -6.86 6.81 -1.48
N PRO A 66 -6.21 6.29 -2.55
CA PRO A 66 -5.78 4.89 -2.57
C PRO A 66 -4.57 4.65 -1.68
N PHE A 67 -4.52 3.46 -1.08
CA PHE A 67 -3.46 3.01 -0.18
C PHE A 67 -3.33 1.48 -0.23
N LEU A 68 -2.23 0.93 0.28
CA LEU A 68 -1.99 -0.52 0.32
C LEU A 68 -2.40 -1.15 1.65
N GLY A 69 -2.20 -0.43 2.73
CA GLY A 69 -2.53 -0.83 4.08
C GLY A 69 -2.42 0.33 5.04
N ASN A 70 -2.87 0.13 6.27
CA ASN A 70 -2.81 1.11 7.34
C ASN A 70 -2.57 0.43 8.70
N HIS A 71 -2.71 1.17 9.78
CA HIS A 71 -2.48 0.68 11.14
C HIS A 71 -3.54 -0.32 11.65
N ASP A 72 -4.68 -0.45 10.96
CA ASP A 72 -5.77 -1.35 11.32
C ASP A 72 -5.82 -2.61 10.44
N THR A 73 -5.11 -2.59 9.30
CA THR A 73 -5.06 -3.72 8.38
C THR A 73 -3.73 -4.48 8.47
N PRO A 74 -3.68 -5.77 8.12
CA PRO A 74 -2.40 -6.44 7.86
C PRO A 74 -1.58 -5.65 6.85
N ARG A 75 -0.26 -5.58 7.05
CA ARG A 75 0.64 -4.94 6.09
C ARG A 75 0.59 -5.66 4.76
N ILE A 76 0.68 -4.92 3.68
CA ILE A 76 0.52 -5.44 2.31
C ILE A 76 1.44 -6.63 2.02
N ILE A 77 2.65 -6.62 2.51
CA ILE A 77 3.62 -7.70 2.27
C ILE A 77 3.16 -9.05 2.82
N ASN A 78 2.39 -9.08 3.91
CA ASN A 78 1.82 -10.30 4.44
C ASN A 78 0.79 -10.93 3.49
N SER A 79 0.07 -10.11 2.74
CA SER A 79 -0.93 -10.53 1.76
C SER A 79 -0.30 -10.99 0.42
N LEU A 80 0.93 -10.55 0.13
CA LEU A 80 1.62 -10.80 -1.15
C LEU A 80 2.68 -11.91 -1.07
N GLY A 81 2.79 -12.59 0.07
CA GLY A 81 3.88 -13.52 0.36
C GLY A 81 5.13 -12.77 0.82
N ALA A 82 5.37 -12.81 2.12
CA ALA A 82 6.32 -11.98 2.86
C ALA A 82 7.80 -12.06 2.44
N SER A 83 8.15 -12.90 1.48
CA SER A 83 9.53 -13.11 1.01
C SER A 83 9.82 -12.53 -0.38
N SER A 84 8.85 -11.89 -1.03
CA SER A 84 9.02 -11.42 -2.41
C SER A 84 9.18 -9.90 -2.52
N PRO A 85 10.41 -9.38 -2.68
CA PRO A 85 10.62 -7.95 -2.93
C PRO A 85 9.99 -7.50 -4.26
N THR A 86 9.83 -8.41 -5.21
CA THR A 86 9.17 -8.12 -6.49
C THR A 86 7.71 -7.78 -6.29
N ASN A 87 6.99 -8.54 -5.45
CA ASN A 87 5.57 -8.27 -5.17
C ASN A 87 5.39 -6.93 -4.44
N ALA A 88 6.26 -6.58 -3.49
CA ALA A 88 6.24 -5.27 -2.84
C ALA A 88 6.42 -4.11 -3.83
N LYS A 89 7.38 -4.25 -4.76
CA LYS A 89 7.61 -3.26 -5.82
C LYS A 89 6.43 -3.17 -6.78
N MET A 90 5.86 -4.29 -7.20
CA MET A 90 4.70 -4.30 -8.08
C MET A 90 3.48 -3.65 -7.41
N ALA A 91 3.24 -3.91 -6.13
CA ALA A 91 2.17 -3.24 -5.37
C ALA A 91 2.34 -1.72 -5.35
N CYS A 92 3.57 -1.25 -5.09
CA CYS A 92 3.92 0.17 -5.18
C CYS A 92 3.68 0.73 -6.60
N GLY A 93 4.13 0.02 -7.63
CA GLY A 93 3.93 0.42 -9.02
C GLY A 93 2.45 0.57 -9.37
N LEU A 94 1.63 -0.42 -8.99
CA LEU A 94 0.18 -0.36 -9.20
C LEU A 94 -0.47 0.79 -8.43
N LEU A 95 -0.09 0.98 -7.16
CA LEU A 95 -0.58 2.13 -6.38
C LEU A 95 -0.23 3.46 -7.06
N SER A 96 0.99 3.57 -7.60
CA SER A 96 1.51 4.81 -8.18
C SER A 96 0.82 5.26 -9.46
N ILE A 97 0.10 4.36 -10.14
CA ILE A 97 -0.68 4.68 -11.35
C ILE A 97 -2.18 4.90 -11.10
N LEU A 98 -2.63 4.77 -9.86
CA LEU A 98 -4.02 5.05 -9.52
C LEU A 98 -4.24 6.56 -9.36
N ASN A 99 -5.39 7.04 -9.79
CA ASN A 99 -5.79 8.44 -9.62
C ASN A 99 -5.94 8.81 -8.14
N GLY A 100 -5.81 10.10 -7.84
CA GLY A 100 -6.07 10.68 -6.53
C GLY A 100 -4.82 10.86 -5.67
N SER A 101 -4.99 11.05 -4.38
CA SER A 101 -3.92 11.27 -3.41
C SER A 101 -3.51 9.96 -2.76
N ILE A 102 -2.44 9.34 -3.24
CA ILE A 102 -1.97 8.06 -2.69
C ILE A 102 -1.38 8.23 -1.30
N PHE A 103 -1.65 7.24 -0.43
CA PHE A 103 -1.04 7.15 0.90
C PHE A 103 -0.13 5.94 0.98
N VAL A 104 1.08 6.16 1.51
CA VAL A 104 2.04 5.12 1.83
C VAL A 104 2.07 4.96 3.35
N TYR A 105 1.71 3.78 3.85
CA TYR A 105 1.85 3.49 5.27
C TYR A 105 3.33 3.26 5.58
N TYR A 106 3.85 3.92 6.61
CA TYR A 106 5.28 3.85 6.95
C TYR A 106 5.76 2.41 7.06
N GLY A 107 6.91 2.14 6.50
CA GLY A 107 7.52 0.81 6.47
C GLY A 107 7.10 -0.05 5.27
N ASP A 108 6.05 0.28 4.52
CA ASP A 108 5.72 -0.41 3.27
C ASP A 108 6.84 -0.21 2.24
N GLU A 109 7.49 0.95 2.25
CA GLU A 109 8.61 1.31 1.38
C GLU A 109 9.89 0.51 1.65
N ILE A 110 9.97 -0.19 2.78
CA ILE A 110 11.06 -1.13 3.07
C ILE A 110 10.56 -2.58 3.21
N GLY A 111 9.28 -2.83 2.98
CA GLY A 111 8.69 -4.15 3.02
C GLY A 111 8.47 -4.69 4.44
N MET A 112 8.18 -3.84 5.42
CA MET A 112 7.85 -4.28 6.78
C MET A 112 6.63 -5.19 6.78
N ALA A 113 6.71 -6.28 7.52
CA ALA A 113 5.60 -7.19 7.77
C ALA A 113 4.85 -6.80 9.07
N GLY A 114 3.64 -7.32 9.24
CA GLY A 114 2.83 -7.15 10.45
C GLY A 114 1.38 -7.58 10.23
N THR A 115 0.92 -8.49 11.08
CA THR A 115 -0.43 -9.07 11.03
C THR A 115 -0.87 -9.52 12.42
N GLY A 116 -2.11 -9.94 12.55
CA GLY A 116 -2.70 -10.36 13.83
C GLY A 116 -3.20 -9.19 14.65
N ASN A 117 -2.80 -9.11 15.92
CA ASN A 117 -3.19 -8.02 16.81
C ASN A 117 -2.58 -6.67 16.39
N ASP A 118 -3.23 -5.58 16.76
CA ASP A 118 -2.90 -4.24 16.29
C ASP A 118 -1.45 -3.81 16.54
N PRO A 119 -0.83 -4.05 17.71
CA PRO A 119 0.57 -3.69 17.92
C PRO A 119 1.52 -4.29 16.89
N ASN A 120 1.26 -5.50 16.39
CA ASN A 120 2.09 -6.15 15.39
C ASN A 120 2.02 -5.49 14.00
N LYS A 121 0.95 -4.77 13.69
CA LYS A 121 0.79 -3.99 12.45
C LYS A 121 1.51 -2.64 12.51
N ARG A 122 1.88 -2.20 13.73
CA ARG A 122 2.43 -0.88 14.07
C ARG A 122 3.87 -0.97 14.58
N LEU A 123 4.64 -1.93 14.07
CA LEU A 123 6.04 -2.13 14.46
C LEU A 123 6.87 -0.87 14.28
N GLY A 124 7.88 -0.71 15.11
CA GLY A 124 8.86 0.36 14.98
C GLY A 124 9.63 0.27 13.66
N MET A 125 10.03 1.40 13.11
CA MET A 125 10.80 1.46 11.87
C MET A 125 12.17 0.83 12.04
N PHE A 126 12.61 -0.01 11.09
CA PHE A 126 13.90 -0.71 11.09
C PHE A 126 14.95 0.13 10.36
N TRP A 127 15.75 0.90 11.13
CA TRP A 127 16.65 1.91 10.57
C TRP A 127 17.99 1.35 10.11
N ASP A 128 18.63 0.45 10.87
CA ASP A 128 19.95 -0.07 10.53
C ASP A 128 20.19 -1.51 11.04
N LYS A 129 21.33 -2.11 10.62
CA LYS A 129 21.74 -3.47 11.03
C LYS A 129 22.02 -3.64 12.52
N LYS A 130 22.22 -2.56 13.25
CA LYS A 130 22.46 -2.61 14.72
C LYS A 130 21.15 -2.72 15.49
N MET A 131 20.05 -3.04 14.77
CA MET A 131 18.72 -3.14 15.34
C MET A 131 18.27 -1.83 16.01
N ASN A 132 18.71 -0.69 15.46
CA ASN A 132 18.07 0.59 15.76
C ASN A 132 16.65 0.56 15.18
N ILE A 133 15.75 0.08 16.00
CA ILE A 133 14.32 0.01 15.71
C ILE A 133 13.65 1.09 16.57
N THR A 134 12.78 1.86 15.96
CA THR A 134 11.88 2.72 16.73
C THR A 134 11.10 1.86 17.72
N LEU A 135 10.91 2.33 18.94
CA LEU A 135 10.21 1.56 19.98
C LEU A 135 8.87 1.03 19.47
N CYS A 136 8.69 -0.28 19.58
CA CYS A 136 7.43 -0.91 19.22
C CYS A 136 6.33 -0.61 20.25
N PRO A 137 5.06 -0.60 19.84
CA PRO A 137 3.94 -0.41 20.76
C PRO A 137 3.90 -1.47 21.86
N PRO A 138 3.41 -1.15 23.06
CA PRO A 138 3.11 -2.15 24.08
C PRO A 138 2.16 -3.23 23.54
N GLY A 139 2.41 -4.48 23.91
CA GLY A 139 1.62 -5.63 23.44
C GLY A 139 2.07 -6.19 22.09
N THR A 140 3.17 -5.71 21.51
CA THR A 140 3.81 -6.35 20.36
C THR A 140 4.27 -7.77 20.75
N THR A 141 3.81 -8.76 20.00
CA THR A 141 4.14 -10.18 20.23
C THR A 141 5.04 -10.77 19.15
N VAL A 142 5.03 -10.15 17.96
CA VAL A 142 5.84 -10.56 16.81
C VAL A 142 6.46 -9.31 16.21
N ALA A 143 7.80 -9.30 16.07
CA ALA A 143 8.53 -8.31 15.31
C ALA A 143 9.17 -9.04 14.13
N ASP A 144 8.65 -8.80 12.93
CA ASP A 144 9.11 -9.45 11.70
C ASP A 144 9.55 -8.40 10.69
N TYR A 145 10.81 -8.49 10.30
CA TYR A 145 11.45 -7.61 9.31
C TYR A 145 12.06 -8.48 8.21
N PRO A 146 11.23 -8.93 7.25
CA PRO A 146 11.65 -9.90 6.23
C PRO A 146 12.66 -9.34 5.23
N PHE A 147 12.84 -8.02 5.20
CA PHE A 147 13.76 -7.34 4.29
C PHE A 147 14.78 -6.50 5.04
N PRO A 148 15.88 -6.09 4.37
CA PRO A 148 16.92 -5.28 4.96
C PRO A 148 16.40 -3.93 5.51
N SER A 149 17.17 -3.36 6.43
CA SER A 149 16.92 -2.06 7.06
C SER A 149 16.91 -0.90 6.03
N VAL A 150 16.41 0.26 6.46
CA VAL A 150 16.48 1.50 5.67
C VAL A 150 17.89 1.76 5.16
N GLN A 151 18.89 1.73 6.05
CA GLN A 151 20.30 2.02 5.70
C GLN A 151 20.84 1.08 4.62
N GLU A 152 20.52 -0.21 4.71
CA GLU A 152 20.98 -1.19 3.72
C GLU A 152 20.25 -1.00 2.38
N GLN A 153 18.97 -0.69 2.43
CA GLN A 153 18.17 -0.47 1.24
C GLN A 153 18.54 0.84 0.53
N GLU A 154 18.95 1.89 1.25
CA GLU A 154 19.46 3.12 0.65
C GLU A 154 20.67 2.90 -0.25
N GLY A 155 21.59 2.03 0.18
CA GLY A 155 22.78 1.66 -0.58
C GLY A 155 22.53 0.72 -1.77
N ASN A 156 21.35 0.16 -1.91
CA ASN A 156 21.02 -0.78 -2.97
C ASN A 156 20.02 -0.17 -3.98
N PRO A 157 20.46 0.18 -5.20
CA PRO A 157 19.58 0.78 -6.20
C PRO A 157 18.40 -0.11 -6.64
N LEU A 158 18.48 -1.42 -6.39
CA LEU A 158 17.43 -2.39 -6.71
C LEU A 158 16.55 -2.72 -5.48
N SER A 159 16.67 -1.99 -4.38
CA SER A 159 15.85 -2.20 -3.17
C SER A 159 14.38 -1.84 -3.37
N ILE A 160 13.54 -2.24 -2.42
CA ILE A 160 12.14 -1.82 -2.36
C ILE A 160 12.10 -0.29 -2.16
N LEU A 161 12.89 0.25 -1.22
CA LEU A 161 12.95 1.68 -0.92
C LEU A 161 13.27 2.53 -2.13
N ASN A 162 14.31 2.18 -2.88
CA ASN A 162 14.69 2.95 -4.06
C ASN A 162 13.70 2.80 -5.21
N TYR A 163 12.98 1.68 -5.29
CA TYR A 163 11.86 1.54 -6.21
C TYR A 163 10.69 2.48 -5.84
N TYR A 164 10.31 2.55 -4.55
CA TYR A 164 9.30 3.51 -4.09
C TYR A 164 9.70 4.95 -4.41
N ARG A 165 10.94 5.33 -4.13
CA ARG A 165 11.47 6.66 -4.48
C ARG A 165 11.33 6.97 -5.97
N ALA A 166 11.70 6.03 -6.82
CA ALA A 166 11.61 6.19 -8.28
C ALA A 166 10.16 6.28 -8.77
N ALA A 167 9.27 5.42 -8.28
CA ALA A 167 7.87 5.41 -8.66
C ALA A 167 7.14 6.71 -8.24
N LEU A 168 7.40 7.19 -7.03
CA LEU A 168 6.82 8.45 -6.54
C LEU A 168 7.40 9.67 -7.27
N ALA A 169 8.70 9.66 -7.58
CA ALA A 169 9.33 10.73 -8.38
C ALA A 169 8.73 10.76 -9.79
N LEU A 170 8.54 9.61 -10.43
CA LEU A 170 7.91 9.51 -11.75
C LEU A 170 6.47 10.05 -11.73
N ARG A 171 5.67 9.64 -10.73
CA ARG A 171 4.31 10.15 -10.53
C ARG A 171 4.28 11.66 -10.36
N HIS A 172 5.22 12.22 -9.59
CA HIS A 172 5.32 13.67 -9.39
C HIS A 172 5.73 14.41 -10.66
N GLN A 173 6.66 13.83 -11.43
CA GLN A 173 7.14 14.41 -12.67
C GLN A 173 6.09 14.39 -13.79
N PHE A 174 5.24 13.37 -13.79
CA PHE A 174 4.21 13.16 -14.82
C PHE A 174 2.81 13.04 -14.17
N PRO A 175 2.22 14.17 -13.73
CA PRO A 175 0.91 14.13 -13.06
C PRO A 175 -0.23 13.58 -13.93
N GLN A 176 -0.02 13.45 -15.24
CA GLN A 176 -0.96 12.81 -16.15
C GLN A 176 -1.08 11.28 -15.95
N ILE A 177 -0.15 10.66 -15.19
CA ILE A 177 -0.21 9.23 -14.84
C ILE A 177 -1.27 8.96 -13.75
N ALA A 178 -1.67 9.99 -13.02
CA ALA A 178 -2.49 9.88 -11.82
C ALA A 178 -3.82 10.63 -11.93
#